data_16664ca249e3036385ad657e938a6c18
#
_entry.id   16664ca249e3036385ad657e938a6c18
#
_cell.length_a   1.000
_cell.length_b   1.000
_cell.length_c   1.000
_cell.angle_alpha   90.00
_cell.angle_beta   90.00
_cell.angle_gamma   90.00
#
_symmetry.space_group_name_H-M   'P 1'
#
loop_
_entity.id
_entity.type
_entity.pdbx_description
1 polymer ?
#
loop_
_entity_poly.entity_id
_entity_poly.type
_entity_poly.pdbx_seq_one_letter_code
_entity_poly.pdbx_strand_id
1 'polypeptide(L)'
;MALLPVRSLVLAACLGLVAIGPARAAPEGVMLPVPAVTLYPGDVITDAHLVDRAFRVAARVSIDNRLAVVGKVTRRTLLPGQPIPLNAVDDPKVVRRGVPTQVVFRESDLVITGIVEPMASASVNEMVKARNPDTGLIVIGVVQADGTIRVGSE
;
A
#
# COMPACT_ATOMS: atom_id res chain seq x y z
N MET A 1 2.55 -64.36 -74.50
CA MET A 1 3.77 -64.23 -73.70
C MET A 1 3.87 -62.76 -73.33
N ALA A 2 3.36 -62.39 -72.19
CA ALA A 2 3.27 -60.97 -71.78
C ALA A 2 3.87 -60.86 -70.42
N LEU A 3 4.89 -60.03 -70.32
CA LEU A 3 5.48 -59.65 -69.05
C LEU A 3 4.83 -58.35 -68.54
N LEU A 4 4.28 -58.41 -67.34
CA LEU A 4 3.78 -57.30 -66.58
C LEU A 4 4.93 -56.68 -65.75
N PRO A 5 5.09 -55.36 -65.68
CA PRO A 5 5.98 -54.72 -64.72
C PRO A 5 5.23 -54.33 -63.44
N VAL A 6 5.80 -54.72 -62.32
CA VAL A 6 5.39 -54.37 -60.96
C VAL A 6 5.65 -52.91 -60.68
N ARG A 7 4.61 -52.12 -60.41
CA ARG A 7 4.69 -50.75 -59.95
C ARG A 7 4.91 -50.72 -58.41
N SER A 8 6.11 -50.39 -58.03
CA SER A 8 6.44 -50.10 -56.60
C SER A 8 5.73 -48.83 -56.11
N LEU A 9 4.88 -48.98 -55.15
CA LEU A 9 4.22 -47.89 -54.44
C LEU A 9 5.13 -47.42 -53.31
N VAL A 10 5.80 -46.28 -53.48
CA VAL A 10 6.60 -45.63 -52.43
C VAL A 10 5.69 -44.79 -51.60
N LEU A 11 5.36 -45.26 -50.38
CA LEU A 11 4.59 -44.51 -49.36
C LEU A 11 5.54 -43.58 -48.65
N ALA A 12 5.51 -42.25 -48.99
CA ALA A 12 6.25 -41.21 -48.29
C ALA A 12 5.54 -40.89 -46.97
N ALA A 13 6.10 -41.37 -45.86
CA ALA A 13 5.70 -40.99 -44.53
C ALA A 13 6.29 -39.60 -44.19
N CYS A 14 5.46 -38.54 -44.31
CA CYS A 14 5.83 -37.22 -43.80
C CYS A 14 5.75 -37.24 -42.25
N LEU A 15 6.90 -37.41 -41.62
CA LEU A 15 7.03 -37.26 -40.16
C LEU A 15 7.02 -35.79 -39.84
N GLY A 16 5.85 -35.24 -39.42
CA GLY A 16 5.66 -33.89 -38.94
C GLY A 16 6.41 -33.69 -37.62
N LEU A 17 7.57 -33.04 -37.66
CA LEU A 17 8.32 -32.63 -36.50
C LEU A 17 7.58 -31.44 -35.83
N VAL A 18 6.73 -31.73 -34.82
CA VAL A 18 6.12 -30.70 -33.97
C VAL A 18 7.23 -30.11 -33.12
N ALA A 19 7.69 -28.92 -33.47
CA ALA A 19 8.62 -28.17 -32.68
C ALA A 19 7.88 -27.69 -31.39
N ILE A 20 8.04 -28.42 -30.30
CA ILE A 20 7.64 -27.99 -28.96
C ILE A 20 8.60 -26.86 -28.59
N GLY A 21 8.17 -25.60 -28.82
CA GLY A 21 8.91 -24.43 -28.35
C GLY A 21 9.05 -24.51 -26.81
N PRO A 22 10.17 -24.05 -26.26
CA PRO A 22 10.33 -24.02 -24.81
C PRO A 22 9.21 -23.19 -24.19
N ALA A 23 8.36 -23.82 -23.41
CA ALA A 23 7.37 -23.16 -22.58
C ALA A 23 8.14 -22.21 -21.66
N ARG A 24 8.01 -20.90 -21.90
CA ARG A 24 8.60 -19.88 -21.03
C ARG A 24 7.88 -19.99 -19.70
N ALA A 25 8.50 -20.66 -18.73
CA ALA A 25 8.00 -20.70 -17.36
C ALA A 25 7.82 -19.25 -16.90
N ALA A 26 6.60 -18.88 -16.53
CA ALA A 26 6.34 -17.61 -15.88
C ALA A 26 7.24 -17.52 -14.64
N PRO A 27 7.87 -16.37 -14.36
CA PRO A 27 8.71 -16.26 -13.19
C PRO A 27 7.85 -16.54 -11.95
N GLU A 28 8.15 -17.63 -11.25
CA GLU A 28 7.60 -17.91 -9.93
C GLU A 28 8.08 -16.81 -8.99
N GLY A 29 7.27 -15.79 -8.78
CA GLY A 29 7.61 -14.64 -7.95
C GLY A 29 6.37 -14.07 -7.30
N VAL A 30 6.52 -13.53 -6.10
CA VAL A 30 5.48 -12.75 -5.44
C VAL A 30 5.45 -11.38 -6.10
N MET A 31 4.26 -10.95 -6.55
CA MET A 31 4.04 -9.61 -7.06
C MET A 31 4.01 -8.63 -5.88
N LEU A 32 4.91 -7.66 -5.89
CA LEU A 32 4.99 -6.64 -4.86
C LEU A 32 4.80 -5.25 -5.49
N PRO A 33 4.04 -4.35 -4.83
CA PRO A 33 3.97 -2.96 -5.23
C PRO A 33 5.32 -2.28 -4.97
N VAL A 34 5.85 -1.63 -5.97
CA VAL A 34 7.10 -0.86 -5.89
C VAL A 34 6.89 0.54 -6.43
N PRO A 35 7.64 1.54 -5.97
CA PRO A 35 7.59 2.87 -6.54
C PRO A 35 8.00 2.88 -8.01
N ALA A 36 7.27 3.56 -8.86
CA ALA A 36 7.63 3.85 -10.23
C ALA A 36 8.59 5.03 -10.33
N VAL A 37 8.54 5.93 -9.35
CA VAL A 37 9.35 7.15 -9.23
C VAL A 37 9.99 7.23 -7.86
N THR A 38 11.00 8.09 -7.70
CA THR A 38 11.55 8.38 -6.37
C THR A 38 10.53 9.15 -5.54
N LEU A 39 10.24 8.66 -4.34
CA LEU A 39 9.38 9.33 -3.37
C LEU A 39 10.24 9.81 -2.19
N TYR A 40 10.00 11.04 -1.76
CA TYR A 40 10.73 11.67 -0.66
C TYR A 40 9.92 11.64 0.65
N PRO A 41 10.58 11.79 1.81
CA PRO A 41 9.87 11.85 3.09
C PRO A 41 8.80 12.94 3.11
N GLY A 42 7.57 12.55 3.46
CA GLY A 42 6.39 13.44 3.46
C GLY A 42 5.50 13.31 2.21
N ASP A 43 5.95 12.63 1.16
CA ASP A 43 5.12 12.42 -0.03
C ASP A 43 3.99 11.44 0.26
N VAL A 44 2.79 11.76 -0.22
CA VAL A 44 1.65 10.84 -0.19
C VAL A 44 1.76 9.86 -1.35
N ILE A 45 1.69 8.57 -1.04
CA ILE A 45 1.74 7.51 -2.04
C ILE A 45 0.37 7.39 -2.70
N THR A 46 0.32 7.65 -4.00
CA THR A 46 -0.87 7.44 -4.83
C THR A 46 -0.73 6.17 -5.66
N ASP A 47 -1.83 5.69 -6.20
CA ASP A 47 -1.83 4.51 -7.08
C ASP A 47 -0.95 4.72 -8.33
N ALA A 48 -0.91 5.94 -8.87
CA ALA A 48 -0.07 6.30 -10.01
C ALA A 48 1.44 6.22 -9.72
N HIS A 49 1.84 6.28 -8.46
CA HIS A 49 3.24 6.16 -8.04
C HIS A 49 3.70 4.70 -7.92
N LEU A 50 2.82 3.72 -8.12
CA LEU A 50 3.09 2.31 -7.88
C LEU A 50 3.00 1.48 -9.16
N VAL A 51 3.93 0.53 -9.30
CA VAL A 51 3.89 -0.54 -10.30
C VAL A 51 4.10 -1.88 -9.62
N ASP A 52 3.48 -2.93 -10.13
CA ASP A 52 3.65 -4.27 -9.58
C ASP A 52 4.84 -4.96 -10.25
N ARG A 53 5.75 -5.52 -9.45
CA ARG A 53 6.94 -6.22 -9.92
C ARG A 53 7.08 -7.58 -9.25
N ALA A 54 7.45 -8.60 -10.03
CA ALA A 54 7.71 -9.94 -9.52
C ALA A 54 9.09 -10.02 -8.85
N PHE A 55 9.11 -10.54 -7.61
CA PHE A 55 10.33 -10.82 -6.86
C PHE A 55 10.41 -12.31 -6.53
N ARG A 56 11.57 -12.93 -6.76
CA ARG A 56 11.79 -14.36 -6.51
C ARG A 56 11.84 -14.75 -5.03
N VAL A 57 12.07 -13.80 -4.17
CA VAL A 57 12.09 -13.98 -2.71
C VAL A 57 11.08 -13.03 -2.13
N ALA A 58 10.09 -13.57 -1.41
CA ALA A 58 9.21 -12.74 -0.59
C ALA A 58 10.08 -12.01 0.44
N ALA A 59 10.26 -10.72 0.24
CA ALA A 59 10.87 -9.87 1.26
C ALA A 59 9.92 -9.83 2.45
N ARG A 60 10.16 -10.68 3.46
CA ARG A 60 9.29 -10.88 4.64
C ARG A 60 8.98 -9.58 5.43
N VAL A 61 9.59 -8.48 5.04
CA VAL A 61 9.49 -7.17 5.70
C VAL A 61 8.94 -6.10 4.73
N SER A 62 8.43 -6.51 3.58
CA SER A 62 7.86 -5.62 2.57
C SER A 62 6.34 -5.72 2.55
N ILE A 63 5.70 -4.62 2.15
CA ILE A 63 4.25 -4.59 1.97
C ILE A 63 3.92 -5.31 0.66
N ASP A 64 3.08 -6.31 0.73
CA ASP A 64 2.60 -7.12 -0.40
C ASP A 64 1.26 -6.62 -0.96
N ASN A 65 0.53 -5.85 -0.19
CA ASN A 65 -0.78 -5.34 -0.56
C ASN A 65 -0.69 -3.88 -1.02
N ARG A 66 -1.03 -3.64 -2.29
CA ARG A 66 -1.07 -2.30 -2.89
C ARG A 66 -2.02 -1.35 -2.15
N LEU A 67 -3.19 -1.84 -1.73
CA LEU A 67 -4.17 -1.03 -0.99
C LEU A 67 -3.66 -0.60 0.39
N ALA A 68 -2.75 -1.36 0.99
CA ALA A 68 -2.14 -1.00 2.27
C ALA A 68 -1.10 0.13 2.15
N VAL A 69 -0.68 0.49 0.94
CA VAL A 69 0.34 1.52 0.67
C VAL A 69 -0.30 2.81 0.16
N VAL A 70 -1.36 2.70 -0.65
CA VAL A 70 -2.05 3.86 -1.22
C VAL A 70 -2.66 4.72 -0.10
N GLY A 71 -2.42 6.03 -0.14
CA GLY A 71 -2.85 6.98 0.88
C GLY A 71 -1.90 7.12 2.08
N LYS A 72 -0.90 6.26 2.19
CA LYS A 72 0.16 6.39 3.21
C LYS A 72 1.15 7.49 2.84
N VAL A 73 1.88 7.97 3.83
CA VAL A 73 2.95 8.96 3.69
C VAL A 73 4.30 8.28 3.88
N THR A 74 5.26 8.64 3.03
CA THR A 74 6.62 8.11 3.14
C THR A 74 7.35 8.72 4.34
N ARG A 75 8.04 7.88 5.12
CA ARG A 75 8.92 8.31 6.23
C ARG A 75 10.37 8.47 5.81
N ARG A 76 10.75 7.87 4.70
CA ARG A 76 12.10 7.91 4.13
C ARG A 76 12.03 7.85 2.61
N THR A 77 13.13 8.19 1.94
CA THR A 77 13.22 8.09 0.48
C THR A 77 13.00 6.65 0.01
N LEU A 78 12.08 6.48 -0.93
CA LEU A 78 11.81 5.23 -1.63
C LEU A 78 12.32 5.34 -3.06
N LEU A 79 13.12 4.37 -3.48
CA LEU A 79 13.70 4.34 -4.82
C LEU A 79 12.84 3.52 -5.77
N PRO A 80 12.80 3.88 -7.06
CA PRO A 80 12.03 3.16 -8.07
C PRO A 80 12.44 1.68 -8.14
N GLY A 81 11.45 0.82 -8.28
CA GLY A 81 11.64 -0.61 -8.49
C GLY A 81 12.11 -1.40 -7.26
N GLN A 82 12.20 -0.79 -6.09
CA GLN A 82 12.53 -1.47 -4.83
C GLN A 82 11.28 -1.78 -4.01
N PRO A 83 11.19 -2.95 -3.35
CA PRO A 83 10.09 -3.28 -2.46
C PRO A 83 9.96 -2.26 -1.32
N ILE A 84 8.72 -1.91 -0.97
CA ILE A 84 8.43 -0.92 0.07
C ILE A 84 8.44 -1.61 1.43
N PRO A 85 9.40 -1.28 2.32
CA PRO A 85 9.43 -1.87 3.65
C PRO A 85 8.29 -1.34 4.53
N LEU A 86 7.78 -2.18 5.45
CA LEU A 86 6.69 -1.84 6.37
C LEU A 86 6.96 -0.56 7.18
N ASN A 87 8.21 -0.34 7.59
CA ASN A 87 8.61 0.82 8.39
C ASN A 87 8.93 2.08 7.56
N ALA A 88 8.75 2.04 6.24
CA ALA A 88 9.04 3.16 5.35
C ALA A 88 7.84 4.06 5.10
N VAL A 89 6.65 3.64 5.52
CA VAL A 89 5.39 4.36 5.36
C VAL A 89 4.68 4.54 6.69
N ASP A 90 3.83 5.54 6.77
CA ASP A 90 3.02 5.86 7.95
C ASP A 90 1.65 6.40 7.49
N ASP A 91 0.70 6.46 8.42
CA ASP A 91 -0.56 7.12 8.17
C ASP A 91 -0.40 8.64 8.13
N PRO A 92 -1.11 9.35 7.23
CA PRO A 92 -1.05 10.79 7.17
C PRO A 92 -1.51 11.39 8.51
N LYS A 93 -0.74 12.35 9.04
CA LYS A 93 -1.08 13.04 10.26
C LYS A 93 -2.09 14.15 9.98
N VAL A 94 -3.31 13.99 10.47
CA VAL A 94 -4.40 14.99 10.31
C VAL A 94 -4.39 16.02 11.41
N VAL A 95 -3.87 15.66 12.59
CA VAL A 95 -3.67 16.57 13.71
C VAL A 95 -2.17 16.80 13.92
N ARG A 96 -1.76 18.04 14.11
CA ARG A 96 -0.36 18.42 14.28
C ARG A 96 -0.10 18.96 15.67
N ARG A 97 1.06 18.62 16.23
CA ARG A 97 1.51 19.11 17.53
C ARG A 97 1.51 20.65 17.56
N GLY A 98 0.93 21.23 18.62
CA GLY A 98 0.92 22.68 18.87
C GLY A 98 -0.02 23.48 17.96
N VAL A 99 -0.74 22.83 17.05
CA VAL A 99 -1.72 23.51 16.21
C VAL A 99 -3.10 23.42 16.88
N PRO A 100 -3.76 24.56 17.19
CA PRO A 100 -5.07 24.56 17.80
C PRO A 100 -6.06 23.71 17.01
N THR A 101 -6.69 22.79 17.70
CA THR A 101 -7.58 21.77 17.11
C THR A 101 -8.86 21.72 17.89
N GLN A 102 -9.98 21.53 17.21
CA GLN A 102 -11.27 21.40 17.87
C GLN A 102 -11.37 20.05 18.60
N VAL A 103 -11.79 20.11 19.87
CA VAL A 103 -12.19 18.93 20.63
C VAL A 103 -13.70 18.86 20.72
N VAL A 104 -14.24 17.65 20.63
CA VAL A 104 -15.66 17.36 20.74
C VAL A 104 -15.86 16.30 21.82
N PHE A 105 -16.60 16.66 22.86
CA PHE A 105 -17.11 15.72 23.86
C PHE A 105 -18.55 15.41 23.55
N ARG A 106 -18.93 14.14 23.53
CA ARG A 106 -20.31 13.68 23.35
C ARG A 106 -20.67 12.71 24.45
N GLU A 107 -21.80 12.97 25.07
CA GLU A 107 -22.43 12.07 26.05
C GLU A 107 -23.94 12.21 25.94
N SER A 108 -24.63 11.15 25.53
CA SER A 108 -26.05 11.15 25.23
C SER A 108 -26.46 12.32 24.31
N ASP A 109 -27.28 13.24 24.79
CA ASP A 109 -27.73 14.42 24.05
C ASP A 109 -26.83 15.65 24.25
N LEU A 110 -25.79 15.54 25.08
CA LEU A 110 -24.85 16.64 25.35
C LEU A 110 -23.68 16.61 24.37
N VAL A 111 -23.48 17.73 23.70
CA VAL A 111 -22.31 17.95 22.85
C VAL A 111 -21.60 19.21 23.34
N ILE A 112 -20.34 19.06 23.74
CA ILE A 112 -19.47 20.16 24.14
C ILE A 112 -18.34 20.27 23.15
N THR A 113 -18.05 21.46 22.65
CA THR A 113 -16.94 21.74 21.79
C THR A 113 -15.97 22.72 22.45
N GLY A 114 -14.71 22.59 22.14
CA GLY A 114 -13.66 23.49 22.65
C GLY A 114 -12.45 23.47 21.72
N ILE A 115 -11.46 24.26 22.07
CA ILE A 115 -10.17 24.30 21.37
C ILE A 115 -9.11 23.75 22.31
N VAL A 116 -8.25 22.88 21.77
CA VAL A 116 -7.11 22.28 22.48
C VAL A 116 -5.88 22.28 21.61
N GLU A 117 -4.72 22.23 22.23
CA GLU A 117 -3.43 22.10 21.55
C GLU A 117 -2.91 20.66 21.69
N PRO A 118 -2.85 19.89 20.61
CA PRO A 118 -2.28 18.55 20.64
C PRO A 118 -0.82 18.57 21.05
N MET A 119 -0.44 17.66 21.94
CA MET A 119 0.94 17.53 22.41
C MET A 119 1.82 16.68 21.47
N ALA A 120 1.18 15.97 20.52
CA ALA A 120 1.83 15.19 19.48
C ALA A 120 1.02 15.26 18.17
N SER A 121 1.66 15.00 17.04
CA SER A 121 0.96 14.81 15.77
C SER A 121 0.36 13.42 15.72
N ALA A 122 -0.87 13.29 15.20
CA ALA A 122 -1.62 12.05 15.20
C ALA A 122 -2.40 11.85 13.90
N SER A 123 -2.59 10.58 13.53
CA SER A 123 -3.40 10.12 12.41
C SER A 123 -4.85 9.87 12.85
N VAL A 124 -5.72 9.61 11.89
CA VAL A 124 -7.11 9.20 12.16
C VAL A 124 -7.14 7.94 13.02
N ASN A 125 -8.05 7.88 13.99
CA ASN A 125 -8.21 6.81 14.99
C ASN A 125 -7.03 6.64 15.96
N GLU A 126 -6.04 7.53 15.95
CA GLU A 126 -4.93 7.53 16.92
C GLU A 126 -5.34 8.33 18.18
N MET A 127 -4.98 7.80 19.35
CA MET A 127 -5.15 8.52 20.62
C MET A 127 -4.09 9.61 20.77
N VAL A 128 -4.53 10.81 21.13
CA VAL A 128 -3.65 11.95 21.35
C VAL A 128 -3.96 12.66 22.66
N LYS A 129 -2.92 13.11 23.35
CA LYS A 129 -3.02 14.04 24.47
C LYS A 129 -3.06 15.46 23.92
N ALA A 130 -3.99 16.25 24.40
CA ALA A 130 -4.11 17.65 24.05
C ALA A 130 -4.31 18.50 25.30
N ARG A 131 -3.72 19.68 25.32
CA ARG A 131 -3.81 20.64 26.41
C ARG A 131 -4.85 21.72 26.05
N ASN A 132 -5.73 22.02 26.98
CA ASN A 132 -6.57 23.21 26.89
C ASN A 132 -5.71 24.45 27.19
N PRO A 133 -5.61 25.43 26.28
CA PRO A 133 -4.74 26.59 26.47
C PRO A 133 -5.24 27.51 27.60
N ASP A 134 -6.54 27.57 27.85
CA ASP A 134 -7.16 28.49 28.84
C ASP A 134 -7.02 27.96 30.27
N THR A 135 -7.20 26.64 30.45
CA THR A 135 -7.22 26.02 31.79
C THR A 135 -5.92 25.26 32.11
N GLY A 136 -5.09 24.97 31.11
CA GLY A 136 -3.90 24.14 31.24
C GLY A 136 -4.17 22.64 31.41
N LEU A 137 -5.45 22.24 31.47
CA LEU A 137 -5.84 20.83 31.65
C LEU A 137 -5.50 20.00 30.41
N ILE A 138 -5.08 18.75 30.67
CA ILE A 138 -4.78 17.79 29.63
C ILE A 138 -5.98 16.84 29.47
N VAL A 139 -6.42 16.71 28.22
CA VAL A 139 -7.46 15.76 27.81
C VAL A 139 -6.84 14.72 26.89
N ILE A 140 -7.42 13.52 26.89
CA ILE A 140 -7.02 12.44 25.97
C ILE A 140 -8.24 12.14 25.09
N GLY A 141 -8.02 12.09 23.80
CA GLY A 141 -9.09 11.80 22.86
C GLY A 141 -8.58 11.08 21.61
N VAL A 142 -9.52 10.63 20.79
CA VAL A 142 -9.29 9.93 19.53
C VAL A 142 -9.46 10.90 18.38
N VAL A 143 -8.48 10.95 17.49
CA VAL A 143 -8.50 11.80 16.29
C VAL A 143 -9.54 11.28 15.30
N GLN A 144 -10.42 12.15 14.84
CA GLN A 144 -11.43 11.84 13.83
C GLN A 144 -10.94 12.18 12.42
N ALA A 145 -11.64 11.63 11.40
CA ALA A 145 -11.29 11.86 10.00
C ALA A 145 -11.44 13.33 9.55
N ASP A 146 -12.29 14.10 10.24
CA ASP A 146 -12.49 15.53 10.03
C ASP A 146 -11.41 16.41 10.68
N GLY A 147 -10.43 15.80 11.34
CA GLY A 147 -9.36 16.50 12.06
C GLY A 147 -9.75 16.97 13.46
N THR A 148 -10.94 16.63 13.97
CA THR A 148 -11.33 16.91 15.36
C THR A 148 -10.80 15.83 16.31
N ILE A 149 -10.75 16.14 17.60
CA ILE A 149 -10.40 15.19 18.66
C ILE A 149 -11.67 14.87 19.46
N ARG A 150 -12.11 13.61 19.41
CA ARG A 150 -13.24 13.15 20.21
C ARG A 150 -12.79 12.71 21.60
N VAL A 151 -13.40 13.26 22.63
CA VAL A 151 -13.20 12.91 24.04
C VAL A 151 -14.51 12.36 24.59
N GLY A 152 -14.43 11.37 25.47
CA GLY A 152 -15.59 10.69 26.06
C GLY A 152 -15.61 9.20 25.70
N SER A 153 -16.32 8.39 26.51
CA SER A 153 -16.61 6.98 26.21
C SER A 153 -17.72 6.87 25.17
N GLU A 154 -17.67 5.81 24.38
CA GLU A 154 -18.83 5.37 23.58
C GLU A 154 -19.97 4.95 24.48
#